data_f689c59c6a5434d88eac5452f7c26994
#
_entry.id   f689c59c6a5434d88eac5452f7c26994
#
_cell.length_a   1.000
_cell.length_b   1.000
_cell.length_c   1.000
_cell.angle_alpha   90.00
_cell.angle_beta   90.00
_cell.angle_gamma   90.00
#
_symmetry.space_group_name_H-M   'P 1'
#
loop_
_entity.id
_entity.type
_entity.pdbx_description
1 polymer ?
#
loop_
_entity_poly.entity_id
_entity_poly.type
_entity_poly.pdbx_seq_one_letter_code
_entity_poly.pdbx_strand_id
1 'polypeptide(L)'
;LIEETRYKMVLTAHQADDNLETFLINLSRGTGIDGLTGIPPKTNTIARPLLPFSREEILTFATENKIEWREDASNTETKYLRNKIRHDIVPHLKELHPTFLENFKRTVAYLNDSSVLVQKHIELTKEKLFRKEGETIKISVAELEQLTPLNIYLYPLFSRYGFTEWQDVEGLLTT
;
A
#
# COMPACT_ATOMS: atom_id res chain seq x y z
N LEU A 1 0.70 2.51 23.35
CA LEU A 1 -0.44 1.63 23.68
C LEU A 1 -0.05 0.15 23.78
N ILE A 2 0.64 -0.44 22.76
CA ILE A 2 1.01 -1.86 22.76
C ILE A 2 2.07 -2.15 23.84
N GLU A 3 3.06 -1.29 24.00
CA GLU A 3 4.14 -1.45 25.00
C GLU A 3 3.63 -1.30 26.44
N GLU A 4 2.68 -0.39 26.69
CA GLU A 4 2.11 -0.14 28.02
C GLU A 4 1.12 -1.21 28.47
N THR A 5 0.40 -1.87 27.52
CA THR A 5 -0.75 -2.73 27.84
C THR A 5 -0.46 -4.24 27.71
N ARG A 6 0.74 -4.63 27.29
CA ARG A 6 1.14 -6.03 27.00
C ARG A 6 0.30 -6.71 25.88
N TYR A 7 -0.47 -5.95 25.10
CA TYR A 7 -1.16 -6.50 23.93
C TYR A 7 -0.14 -6.80 22.81
N LYS A 8 -0.34 -7.93 22.14
CA LYS A 8 0.51 -8.35 21.01
C LYS A 8 0.05 -7.78 19.69
N MET A 9 -1.19 -7.33 19.60
CA MET A 9 -1.80 -6.90 18.35
C MET A 9 -2.94 -5.92 18.60
N VAL A 10 -3.09 -4.94 17.69
CA VAL A 10 -4.23 -4.02 17.63
C VAL A 10 -5.14 -4.48 16.50
N LEU A 11 -6.43 -4.59 16.76
CA LEU A 11 -7.43 -4.78 15.72
C LEU A 11 -8.01 -3.43 15.31
N THR A 12 -8.14 -3.19 14.01
CA THR A 12 -8.77 -1.99 13.48
C THR A 12 -9.95 -2.35 12.58
N ALA A 13 -10.96 -1.48 12.53
CA ALA A 13 -12.20 -1.70 11.81
C ALA A 13 -12.15 -1.25 10.33
N HIS A 14 -10.96 -1.19 9.72
CA HIS A 14 -10.86 -0.90 8.29
C HIS A 14 -11.61 -1.97 7.48
N GLN A 15 -12.34 -1.52 6.47
CA GLN A 15 -13.22 -2.29 5.62
C GLN A 15 -12.90 -2.09 4.13
N ALA A 16 -13.63 -2.77 3.24
CA ALA A 16 -13.34 -2.71 1.80
C ALA A 16 -13.52 -1.30 1.20
N ASP A 17 -14.47 -0.52 1.69
CA ASP A 17 -14.65 0.88 1.25
C ASP A 17 -13.46 1.76 1.68
N ASP A 18 -12.91 1.58 2.89
CA ASP A 18 -11.69 2.28 3.31
C ASP A 18 -10.49 1.93 2.42
N ASN A 19 -10.44 0.69 1.95
CA ASN A 19 -9.41 0.24 1.01
C ASN A 19 -9.53 0.96 -0.33
N LEU A 20 -10.75 1.08 -0.88
CA LEU A 20 -11.02 1.82 -2.09
C LEU A 20 -10.69 3.31 -1.93
N GLU A 21 -11.10 3.94 -0.82
CA GLU A 21 -10.76 5.33 -0.53
C GLU A 21 -9.25 5.55 -0.50
N THR A 22 -8.51 4.67 0.17
CA THR A 22 -7.05 4.75 0.26
C THR A 22 -6.39 4.57 -1.11
N PHE A 23 -6.86 3.63 -1.90
CA PHE A 23 -6.41 3.42 -3.27
C PHE A 23 -6.58 4.69 -4.12
N LEU A 24 -7.76 5.32 -4.08
CA LEU A 24 -8.06 6.54 -4.84
C LEU A 24 -7.23 7.73 -4.36
N ILE A 25 -7.00 7.87 -3.05
CA ILE A 25 -6.11 8.89 -2.48
C ILE A 25 -4.69 8.71 -3.02
N ASN A 26 -4.15 7.50 -2.96
CA ASN A 26 -2.80 7.20 -3.43
C ASN A 26 -2.67 7.41 -4.93
N LEU A 27 -3.66 6.96 -5.72
CA LEU A 27 -3.73 7.20 -7.16
C LEU A 27 -3.71 8.69 -7.49
N SER A 28 -4.50 9.50 -6.77
CA SER A 28 -4.59 10.96 -6.99
C SER A 28 -3.29 11.71 -6.68
N ARG A 29 -2.43 11.14 -5.84
CA ARG A 29 -1.13 11.72 -5.46
C ARG A 29 0.02 11.28 -6.37
N GLY A 30 -0.22 10.34 -7.27
CA GLY A 30 0.82 9.67 -8.03
C GLY A 30 1.60 8.69 -7.17
N THR A 31 1.49 7.41 -7.46
CA THR A 31 2.16 6.36 -6.71
C THR A 31 2.59 5.22 -7.63
N GLY A 32 3.62 4.47 -7.22
CA GLY A 32 3.97 3.20 -7.83
C GLY A 32 3.01 2.07 -7.41
N ILE A 33 3.30 0.87 -7.89
CA ILE A 33 2.47 -0.32 -7.65
C ILE A 33 2.21 -0.58 -6.16
N ASP A 34 3.19 -0.35 -5.29
CA ASP A 34 3.08 -0.61 -3.84
C ASP A 34 2.00 0.26 -3.18
N GLY A 35 1.82 1.51 -3.63
CA GLY A 35 0.75 2.37 -3.14
C GLY A 35 -0.64 1.99 -3.66
N LEU A 36 -0.72 1.16 -4.71
CA LEU A 36 -1.96 0.66 -5.30
C LEU A 36 -2.34 -0.75 -4.81
N THR A 37 -1.52 -1.37 -3.98
CA THR A 37 -1.82 -2.68 -3.39
C THR A 37 -2.87 -2.63 -2.27
N GLY A 38 -3.33 -1.43 -1.92
CA GLY A 38 -4.35 -1.22 -0.90
C GLY A 38 -3.83 -1.32 0.53
N ILE A 39 -4.76 -1.46 1.47
CA ILE A 39 -4.45 -1.58 2.89
C ILE A 39 -4.09 -3.04 3.19
N PRO A 40 -2.92 -3.34 3.78
CA PRO A 40 -2.54 -4.70 4.12
C PRO A 40 -3.48 -5.28 5.19
N PRO A 41 -3.96 -6.52 5.06
CA PRO A 41 -4.87 -7.14 6.03
C PRO A 41 -4.21 -7.34 7.40
N LYS A 42 -2.89 -7.48 7.42
CA LYS A 42 -2.11 -7.65 8.64
C LYS A 42 -0.72 -7.05 8.50
N THR A 43 -0.23 -6.45 9.58
CA THR A 43 1.17 -6.08 9.79
C THR A 43 1.68 -6.76 11.07
N ASN A 44 2.92 -6.48 11.50
CA ASN A 44 3.48 -7.07 12.72
C ASN A 44 2.61 -6.80 13.96
N THR A 45 1.96 -5.64 14.04
CA THR A 45 1.23 -5.16 15.23
C THR A 45 -0.23 -4.85 14.99
N ILE A 46 -0.70 -4.83 13.74
CA ILE A 46 -2.09 -4.46 13.40
C ILE A 46 -2.71 -5.55 12.54
N ALA A 47 -3.96 -5.94 12.85
CA ALA A 47 -4.79 -6.77 11.98
C ALA A 47 -6.13 -6.07 11.66
N ARG A 48 -6.67 -6.35 10.48
CA ARG A 48 -7.87 -5.72 9.91
C ARG A 48 -8.89 -6.78 9.47
N PRO A 49 -9.56 -7.41 10.44
CA PRO A 49 -10.44 -8.55 10.16
C PRO A 49 -11.67 -8.19 9.29
N LEU A 50 -12.07 -6.91 9.28
CA LEU A 50 -13.22 -6.44 8.51
C LEU A 50 -12.86 -6.02 7.08
N LEU A 51 -11.59 -6.03 6.70
CA LEU A 51 -11.13 -5.58 5.39
C LEU A 51 -11.78 -6.30 4.18
N PRO A 52 -12.16 -7.58 4.24
CA PRO A 52 -12.86 -8.26 3.16
C PRO A 52 -14.30 -7.78 2.93
N PHE A 53 -14.95 -7.19 3.96
CA PHE A 53 -16.35 -6.84 3.94
C PHE A 53 -16.57 -5.38 3.54
N SER A 54 -17.66 -5.10 2.83
CA SER A 54 -18.12 -3.74 2.55
C SER A 54 -18.76 -3.10 3.78
N ARG A 55 -18.87 -1.77 3.78
CA ARG A 55 -19.61 -1.05 4.81
C ARG A 55 -21.08 -1.52 4.88
N GLU A 56 -21.67 -1.77 3.74
CA GLU A 56 -23.07 -2.22 3.64
C GLU A 56 -23.27 -3.60 4.29
N GLU A 57 -22.40 -4.57 3.98
CA GLU A 57 -22.43 -5.91 4.58
C GLU A 57 -22.27 -5.84 6.10
N ILE A 58 -21.35 -4.99 6.60
CA ILE A 58 -21.14 -4.81 8.04
C ILE A 58 -22.36 -4.19 8.71
N LEU A 59 -22.97 -3.17 8.11
CA LEU A 59 -24.18 -2.54 8.67
C LEU A 59 -25.38 -3.49 8.65
N THR A 60 -25.56 -4.25 7.58
CA THR A 60 -26.60 -5.29 7.49
C THR A 60 -26.43 -6.30 8.61
N PHE A 61 -25.22 -6.85 8.76
CA PHE A 61 -24.92 -7.80 9.84
C PHE A 61 -25.19 -7.21 11.23
N ALA A 62 -24.75 -5.97 11.49
CA ALA A 62 -24.96 -5.32 12.77
C ALA A 62 -26.47 -5.12 13.07
N THR A 63 -27.25 -4.72 12.06
CA THR A 63 -28.68 -4.52 12.18
C THR A 63 -29.44 -5.83 12.47
N GLU A 64 -29.13 -6.88 11.69
CA GLU A 64 -29.74 -8.21 11.85
C GLU A 64 -29.44 -8.83 13.23
N ASN A 65 -28.25 -8.58 13.76
CA ASN A 65 -27.82 -9.09 15.06
C ASN A 65 -28.06 -8.11 16.21
N LYS A 66 -28.77 -6.99 15.96
CA LYS A 66 -29.11 -5.98 16.98
C LYS A 66 -27.85 -5.45 17.73
N ILE A 67 -26.77 -5.31 17.05
CA ILE A 67 -25.52 -4.74 17.59
C ILE A 67 -25.66 -3.22 17.58
N GLU A 68 -25.55 -2.60 18.75
CA GLU A 68 -25.53 -1.14 18.87
C GLU A 68 -24.16 -0.59 18.46
N TRP A 69 -24.12 0.49 17.68
CA TRP A 69 -22.91 1.21 17.32
C TRP A 69 -23.07 2.71 17.52
N ARG A 70 -21.96 3.40 17.63
CA ARG A 70 -21.92 4.86 17.70
C ARG A 70 -21.26 5.42 16.45
N GLU A 71 -21.80 6.51 15.93
CA GLU A 71 -21.15 7.26 14.88
C GLU A 71 -20.15 8.25 15.49
N ASP A 72 -18.93 8.24 14.97
CA ASP A 72 -17.89 9.17 15.40
C ASP A 72 -17.98 10.48 14.62
N ALA A 73 -18.45 11.53 15.31
CA ALA A 73 -18.59 12.87 14.76
C ALA A 73 -17.26 13.67 14.68
N SER A 74 -16.18 13.15 15.30
CA SER A 74 -14.92 13.93 15.52
C SER A 74 -13.99 14.03 14.32
N ASN A 75 -14.42 13.59 13.18
CA ASN A 75 -13.64 13.34 12.00
C ASN A 75 -13.44 14.56 11.07
N THR A 76 -12.72 15.67 11.38
CA THR A 76 -12.77 16.92 10.61
C THR A 76 -11.64 17.34 9.65
N GLU A 77 -10.35 16.98 9.76
CA GLU A 77 -9.31 17.61 8.91
C GLU A 77 -8.48 16.75 7.93
N THR A 78 -7.97 15.63 8.27
CA THR A 78 -7.36 14.69 7.26
C THR A 78 -8.40 14.11 6.31
N LYS A 79 -9.53 14.53 6.44
CA LYS A 79 -10.89 14.27 6.15
C LYS A 79 -11.44 14.94 4.92
N TYR A 80 -10.94 16.10 4.56
CA TYR A 80 -11.56 16.79 3.43
C TYR A 80 -11.42 15.95 2.13
N LEU A 81 -10.22 15.49 1.81
CA LEU A 81 -10.01 14.66 0.63
C LEU A 81 -10.68 13.30 0.76
N ARG A 82 -10.54 12.64 1.92
CA ARG A 82 -11.17 11.35 2.15
C ARG A 82 -12.68 11.45 2.17
N ASN A 83 -13.24 12.47 2.81
CA ASN A 83 -14.67 12.71 2.83
C ASN A 83 -15.22 13.02 1.44
N LYS A 84 -14.49 13.83 0.65
CA LYS A 84 -14.84 14.09 -0.74
C LYS A 84 -14.84 12.80 -1.59
N ILE A 85 -13.83 11.97 -1.45
CA ILE A 85 -13.77 10.68 -2.14
C ILE A 85 -14.96 9.79 -1.70
N ARG A 86 -15.22 9.68 -0.40
CA ARG A 86 -16.29 8.86 0.18
C ARG A 86 -17.68 9.29 -0.26
N HIS A 87 -17.94 10.59 -0.29
CA HIS A 87 -19.29 11.11 -0.53
C HIS A 87 -19.55 11.45 -1.98
N ASP A 88 -18.54 11.93 -2.70
CA ASP A 88 -18.72 12.45 -4.05
C ASP A 88 -18.22 11.49 -5.15
N ILE A 89 -17.23 10.62 -4.86
CA ILE A 89 -16.59 9.80 -5.90
C ILE A 89 -17.01 8.32 -5.77
N VAL A 90 -16.88 7.75 -4.59
CA VAL A 90 -17.15 6.30 -4.37
C VAL A 90 -18.58 5.91 -4.75
N PRO A 91 -19.65 6.69 -4.43
CA PRO A 91 -21.01 6.35 -4.85
C PRO A 91 -21.13 6.25 -6.38
N HIS A 92 -20.61 7.24 -7.12
CA HIS A 92 -20.66 7.22 -8.59
C HIS A 92 -19.87 6.06 -9.19
N LEU A 93 -18.73 5.69 -8.60
CA LEU A 93 -17.99 4.50 -9.06
C LEU A 93 -18.78 3.20 -8.84
N LYS A 94 -19.49 3.08 -7.72
CA LYS A 94 -20.34 1.92 -7.45
C LYS A 94 -21.55 1.84 -8.38
N GLU A 95 -22.08 2.98 -8.84
CA GLU A 95 -23.17 3.04 -9.83
C GLU A 95 -22.74 2.57 -11.23
N LEU A 96 -21.45 2.66 -11.59
CA LEU A 96 -20.96 2.21 -12.89
C LEU A 96 -21.19 0.72 -13.13
N HIS A 97 -21.11 -0.09 -12.08
CA HIS A 97 -21.27 -1.52 -12.18
C HIS A 97 -21.74 -2.12 -10.84
N PRO A 98 -22.77 -2.99 -10.81
CA PRO A 98 -23.30 -3.57 -9.57
C PRO A 98 -22.23 -4.32 -8.73
N THR A 99 -21.21 -4.89 -9.40
CA THR A 99 -20.11 -5.62 -8.75
C THR A 99 -18.81 -4.78 -8.69
N PHE A 100 -18.91 -3.45 -8.71
CA PHE A 100 -17.72 -2.57 -8.75
C PHE A 100 -16.73 -2.88 -7.62
N LEU A 101 -17.21 -2.99 -6.38
CA LEU A 101 -16.35 -3.23 -5.24
C LEU A 101 -15.65 -4.61 -5.30
N GLU A 102 -16.34 -5.62 -5.80
CA GLU A 102 -15.76 -6.95 -6.04
C GLU A 102 -14.71 -6.92 -7.16
N ASN A 103 -14.98 -6.19 -8.23
CA ASN A 103 -14.01 -5.98 -9.31
C ASN A 103 -12.78 -5.23 -8.81
N PHE A 104 -12.97 -4.20 -7.97
CA PHE A 104 -11.89 -3.49 -7.29
C PHE A 104 -11.03 -4.42 -6.42
N LYS A 105 -11.65 -5.24 -5.56
CA LYS A 105 -10.95 -6.22 -4.72
C LYS A 105 -10.08 -7.16 -5.57
N ARG A 106 -10.59 -7.67 -6.71
CA ARG A 106 -9.82 -8.50 -7.64
C ARG A 106 -8.66 -7.74 -8.27
N THR A 107 -8.88 -6.50 -8.69
CA THR A 107 -7.83 -5.65 -9.24
C THR A 107 -6.69 -5.44 -8.23
N VAL A 108 -7.03 -5.13 -6.98
CA VAL A 108 -6.04 -5.00 -5.90
C VAL A 108 -5.30 -6.32 -5.66
N ALA A 109 -5.96 -7.46 -5.72
CA ALA A 109 -5.31 -8.77 -5.61
C ALA A 109 -4.28 -8.98 -6.73
N TYR A 110 -4.62 -8.69 -7.99
CA TYR A 110 -3.69 -8.80 -9.12
C TYR A 110 -2.50 -7.83 -9.00
N LEU A 111 -2.73 -6.62 -8.50
CA LEU A 111 -1.66 -5.66 -8.22
C LEU A 111 -0.72 -6.16 -7.11
N ASN A 112 -1.27 -6.78 -6.06
CA ASN A 112 -0.48 -7.41 -5.00
C ASN A 112 0.39 -8.56 -5.55
N ASP A 113 -0.19 -9.45 -6.35
CA ASP A 113 0.55 -10.56 -6.97
C ASP A 113 1.71 -10.02 -7.84
N SER A 114 1.43 -8.97 -8.63
CA SER A 114 2.43 -8.32 -9.45
C SER A 114 3.53 -7.66 -8.61
N SER A 115 3.15 -6.96 -7.52
CA SER A 115 4.11 -6.36 -6.58
C SER A 115 5.02 -7.41 -5.95
N VAL A 116 4.46 -8.57 -5.53
CA VAL A 116 5.25 -9.68 -4.98
C VAL A 116 6.28 -10.19 -6.00
N LEU A 117 5.91 -10.34 -7.28
CA LEU A 117 6.85 -10.76 -8.33
C LEU A 117 7.96 -9.72 -8.54
N VAL A 118 7.61 -8.44 -8.59
CA VAL A 118 8.57 -7.34 -8.72
C VAL A 118 9.52 -7.33 -7.53
N GLN A 119 9.00 -7.36 -6.30
CA GLN A 119 9.81 -7.35 -5.09
C GLN A 119 10.76 -8.54 -5.03
N LYS A 120 10.28 -9.75 -5.39
CA LYS A 120 11.13 -10.94 -5.45
C LYS A 120 12.27 -10.77 -6.47
N HIS A 121 11.98 -10.19 -7.64
CA HIS A 121 13.01 -9.93 -8.65
C HIS A 121 14.04 -8.92 -8.15
N ILE A 122 13.61 -7.85 -7.50
CA ILE A 122 14.50 -6.84 -6.91
C ILE A 122 15.37 -7.44 -5.80
N GLU A 123 14.83 -8.27 -4.91
CA GLU A 123 15.64 -8.91 -3.87
C GLU A 123 16.69 -9.88 -4.48
N LEU A 124 16.33 -10.68 -5.47
CA LEU A 124 17.31 -11.53 -6.18
C LEU A 124 18.39 -10.71 -6.91
N THR A 125 18.02 -9.58 -7.48
CA THR A 125 18.97 -8.65 -8.11
C THR A 125 19.90 -8.06 -7.07
N LYS A 126 19.37 -7.65 -5.93
CA LYS A 126 20.11 -7.11 -4.80
C LYS A 126 21.12 -8.12 -4.24
N GLU A 127 20.71 -9.38 -4.05
CA GLU A 127 21.59 -10.46 -3.59
C GLU A 127 22.80 -10.68 -4.53
N LYS A 128 22.62 -10.46 -5.84
CA LYS A 128 23.70 -10.57 -6.82
C LYS A 128 24.64 -9.36 -6.81
N LEU A 129 24.07 -8.15 -6.68
CA LEU A 129 24.82 -6.90 -6.82
C LEU A 129 25.48 -6.43 -5.53
N PHE A 130 24.81 -6.64 -4.37
CA PHE A 130 25.22 -6.04 -3.10
C PHE A 130 26.14 -6.98 -2.33
N ARG A 131 27.34 -6.50 -2.03
CA ARG A 131 28.33 -7.21 -1.20
C ARG A 131 28.52 -6.46 0.11
N LYS A 132 28.13 -7.08 1.21
CA LYS A 132 28.30 -6.49 2.55
C LYS A 132 29.70 -6.79 3.08
N GLU A 133 30.46 -5.72 3.39
CA GLU A 133 31.76 -5.77 4.05
C GLU A 133 31.73 -4.95 5.34
N GLY A 134 31.53 -5.63 6.48
CA GLY A 134 31.31 -4.96 7.76
C GLY A 134 30.02 -4.14 7.77
N GLU A 135 30.12 -2.82 7.98
CA GLU A 135 28.98 -1.90 7.92
C GLU A 135 28.78 -1.26 6.54
N THR A 136 29.69 -1.53 5.61
CA THR A 136 29.65 -0.95 4.27
C THR A 136 29.00 -1.93 3.28
N ILE A 137 28.23 -1.38 2.34
CA ILE A 137 27.69 -2.12 1.21
C ILE A 137 28.42 -1.66 -0.05
N LYS A 138 29.08 -2.61 -0.73
CA LYS A 138 29.73 -2.37 -2.01
C LYS A 138 28.86 -2.90 -3.14
N ILE A 139 28.82 -2.16 -4.24
CA ILE A 139 28.08 -2.49 -5.45
C ILE A 139 29.02 -2.35 -6.64
N SER A 140 29.03 -3.35 -7.52
CA SER A 140 29.75 -3.26 -8.79
C SER A 140 29.00 -2.37 -9.76
N VAL A 141 29.59 -1.24 -10.13
CA VAL A 141 29.03 -0.33 -11.14
C VAL A 141 28.84 -1.05 -12.48
N ALA A 142 29.82 -1.83 -12.90
CA ALA A 142 29.76 -2.58 -14.16
C ALA A 142 28.63 -3.63 -14.18
N GLU A 143 28.29 -4.25 -13.04
CA GLU A 143 27.16 -5.16 -12.96
C GLU A 143 25.82 -4.41 -12.89
N LEU A 144 25.80 -3.23 -12.27
CA LEU A 144 24.61 -2.38 -12.19
C LEU A 144 24.24 -1.83 -13.58
N GLU A 145 25.21 -1.41 -14.39
CA GLU A 145 25.01 -0.92 -15.75
C GLU A 145 24.45 -1.97 -16.72
N GLN A 146 24.61 -3.26 -16.41
CA GLN A 146 24.03 -4.34 -17.21
C GLN A 146 22.51 -4.50 -17.01
N LEU A 147 21.93 -3.88 -15.98
CA LEU A 147 20.49 -3.89 -15.77
C LEU A 147 19.79 -3.06 -16.84
N THR A 148 18.85 -3.65 -17.54
CA THR A 148 18.12 -2.98 -18.63
C THR A 148 16.61 -3.12 -18.46
N PRO A 149 15.87 -1.99 -18.45
CA PRO A 149 16.35 -0.60 -18.39
C PRO A 149 16.77 -0.19 -16.97
N LEU A 150 17.91 0.48 -16.83
CA LEU A 150 18.55 0.79 -15.56
C LEU A 150 17.65 1.62 -14.62
N ASN A 151 16.95 2.61 -15.16
CA ASN A 151 16.13 3.56 -14.39
C ASN A 151 15.05 2.90 -13.51
N ILE A 152 14.49 1.76 -13.92
CA ILE A 152 13.46 1.06 -13.12
C ILE A 152 14.04 0.36 -11.89
N TYR A 153 15.34 0.11 -11.85
CA TYR A 153 16.02 -0.54 -10.73
C TYR A 153 16.52 0.44 -9.68
N LEU A 154 16.81 1.70 -10.05
CA LEU A 154 17.42 2.66 -9.14
C LEU A 154 16.57 2.90 -7.88
N TYR A 155 15.31 3.23 -8.05
CA TYR A 155 14.40 3.46 -6.93
C TYR A 155 14.29 2.23 -6.00
N PRO A 156 13.91 1.03 -6.46
CA PRO A 156 13.71 -0.10 -5.56
C PRO A 156 15.01 -0.62 -4.93
N LEU A 157 16.17 -0.44 -5.58
CA LEU A 157 17.45 -0.85 -5.01
C LEU A 157 17.96 0.12 -3.95
N PHE A 158 17.77 1.44 -4.16
CA PHE A 158 18.48 2.47 -3.39
C PHE A 158 17.62 3.32 -2.48
N SER A 159 16.29 3.36 -2.62
CA SER A 159 15.40 4.22 -1.82
C SER A 159 15.55 4.00 -0.30
N ARG A 160 15.82 2.78 0.14
CA ARG A 160 16.01 2.43 1.55
C ARG A 160 17.34 2.95 2.15
N TYR A 161 18.24 3.44 1.32
CA TYR A 161 19.55 3.97 1.73
C TYR A 161 19.61 5.50 1.73
N GLY A 162 18.46 6.16 1.62
CA GLY A 162 18.34 7.61 1.72
C GLY A 162 18.58 8.37 0.41
N PHE A 163 18.69 7.70 -0.70
CA PHE A 163 18.76 8.35 -2.01
C PHE A 163 17.39 8.88 -2.41
N THR A 164 17.32 10.15 -2.83
CA THR A 164 16.09 10.84 -3.24
C THR A 164 16.15 11.38 -4.66
N GLU A 165 17.34 11.74 -5.14
CA GLU A 165 17.57 12.33 -6.45
C GLU A 165 18.09 11.26 -7.43
N TRP A 166 17.17 10.67 -8.19
CA TRP A 166 17.47 9.50 -9.04
C TRP A 166 18.31 9.86 -10.26
N GLN A 167 18.20 11.08 -10.78
CA GLN A 167 19.04 11.60 -11.88
C GLN A 167 20.49 11.71 -11.43
N ASP A 168 20.72 12.12 -10.18
CA ASP A 168 22.07 12.21 -9.62
C ASP A 168 22.68 10.82 -9.41
N VAL A 169 21.87 9.84 -8.98
CA VAL A 169 22.31 8.44 -8.86
C VAL A 169 22.69 7.87 -10.23
N GLU A 170 21.90 8.15 -11.28
CA GLU A 170 22.23 7.75 -12.66
C GLU A 170 23.49 8.45 -13.15
N GLY A 171 23.65 9.75 -12.84
CA GLY A 171 24.86 10.52 -13.19
C GLY A 171 26.15 10.00 -12.55
N LEU A 172 26.09 9.41 -11.36
CA LEU A 172 27.25 8.78 -10.71
C LEU A 172 27.77 7.55 -11.45
N LEU A 173 26.96 6.93 -12.31
CA LEU A 173 27.34 5.75 -13.09
C LEU A 173 28.01 6.11 -14.40
N THR A 174 27.91 7.37 -14.85
CA THR A 174 28.43 7.85 -16.13
C THR A 174 29.71 8.65 -15.99
N THR A 175 30.31 8.75 -14.77
CA THR A 175 31.53 9.46 -14.46
C THR A 175 32.68 8.50 -14.29
#